data_43b0e063c3c4669bf1e03b7239ef80d8
#
_entry.id   43b0e063c3c4669bf1e03b7239ef80d8
#
_cell.length_a   1.000
_cell.length_b   1.000
_cell.length_c   1.000
_cell.angle_alpha   90.00
_cell.angle_beta   90.00
_cell.angle_gamma   90.00
#
_symmetry.space_group_name_H-M   'P 1'
#
loop_
_entity.id
_entity.type
_entity.pdbx_description
1 polymer ?
#
loop_
_entity_poly.entity_id
_entity_poly.type
_entity_poly.pdbx_seq_one_letter_code
_entity_poly.pdbx_strand_id
1 'polypeptide(L)'
;MSVFGIFTGMAMPMILFPNVLVNSVSVLLMPAISEAYARKDFHLIRLTIKKTVFYCLLLGFSCTFGFLLTGKWIGQFIFQNTLAGSFILILSWICPFLYLSTTLTSVLHGLGKPGRAFYINMSGCTLRIFFIYALIPTYGIRCYLYGMLAGELLTTFLSFLALLRFARKKSPENSLL
;
A
#
# COMPACT_ATOMS: atom_id res chain seq x y z
N MET A 1 -29.93 2.81 1.38
CA MET A 1 -28.56 3.34 1.28
C MET A 1 -28.01 3.04 -0.11
N SER A 2 -27.31 3.99 -0.75
CA SER A 2 -26.65 3.73 -2.04
C SER A 2 -25.51 2.74 -1.85
N VAL A 3 -25.26 1.89 -2.83
CA VAL A 3 -24.17 0.89 -2.81
C VAL A 3 -22.82 1.57 -2.56
N PHE A 4 -22.63 2.77 -3.11
CA PHE A 4 -21.44 3.59 -2.90
C PHE A 4 -21.31 4.07 -1.43
N GLY A 5 -22.42 4.42 -0.78
CA GLY A 5 -22.42 4.80 0.65
C GLY A 5 -22.03 3.64 1.57
N ILE A 6 -22.48 2.41 1.27
CA ILE A 6 -22.06 1.21 2.01
C ILE A 6 -20.54 0.96 1.85
N PHE A 7 -20.05 1.11 0.63
CA PHE A 7 -18.62 0.94 0.34
C PHE A 7 -17.75 1.98 1.08
N THR A 8 -18.06 3.27 0.93
CA THR A 8 -17.25 4.36 1.48
C THR A 8 -17.42 4.54 2.99
N GLY A 9 -18.63 4.31 3.51
CA GLY A 9 -18.96 4.53 4.92
C GLY A 9 -18.71 3.31 5.82
N MET A 10 -18.74 2.10 5.27
CA MET A 10 -18.64 0.86 6.06
C MET A 10 -17.36 0.06 5.75
N ALA A 11 -17.17 -0.34 4.49
CA ALA A 11 -16.09 -1.24 4.13
C ALA A 11 -14.70 -0.55 4.14
N MET A 12 -14.60 0.66 3.59
CA MET A 12 -13.35 1.40 3.52
C MET A 12 -12.73 1.73 4.89
N PRO A 13 -13.47 2.28 5.86
CA PRO A 13 -12.90 2.57 7.18
C PRO A 13 -12.34 1.33 7.87
N MET A 14 -12.98 0.17 7.72
CA MET A 14 -12.50 -1.09 8.31
C MET A 14 -11.15 -1.50 7.75
N ILE A 15 -10.97 -1.39 6.43
CA ILE A 15 -9.71 -1.74 5.76
C ILE A 15 -8.60 -0.72 6.07
N LEU A 16 -8.97 0.56 6.21
CA LEU A 16 -8.02 1.63 6.50
C LEU A 16 -7.60 1.67 7.98
N PHE A 17 -8.38 1.08 8.88
CA PHE A 17 -8.07 1.10 10.31
C PHE A 17 -6.69 0.49 10.64
N PRO A 18 -6.32 -0.71 10.18
CA PRO A 18 -4.98 -1.24 10.42
C PRO A 18 -3.88 -0.43 9.71
N ASN A 19 -4.21 0.29 8.63
CA ASN A 19 -3.25 1.14 7.92
C ASN A 19 -2.73 2.30 8.78
N VAL A 20 -3.47 2.73 9.80
CA VAL A 20 -3.02 3.76 10.75
C VAL A 20 -1.76 3.29 11.49
N LEU A 21 -1.70 2.02 11.87
CA LEU A 21 -0.51 1.43 12.51
C LEU A 21 0.69 1.43 11.56
N VAL A 22 0.46 1.03 10.31
CA VAL A 22 1.52 1.04 9.27
C VAL A 22 2.00 2.46 8.99
N ASN A 23 1.10 3.43 8.92
CA ASN A 23 1.45 4.83 8.76
C ASN A 23 2.33 5.35 9.90
N SER A 24 2.01 5.02 11.14
CA SER A 24 2.79 5.43 12.31
C SER A 24 4.23 4.89 12.22
N VAL A 25 4.39 3.62 11.88
CA VAL A 25 5.72 3.00 11.65
C VAL A 25 6.43 3.66 10.47
N SER A 26 5.71 3.94 9.40
CA SER A 26 6.26 4.55 8.17
C SER A 26 6.78 5.97 8.40
N VAL A 27 6.10 6.75 9.24
CA VAL A 27 6.55 8.10 9.63
C VAL A 27 7.85 8.04 10.43
N LEU A 28 7.99 7.09 11.37
CA LEU A 28 9.23 6.88 12.14
C LEU A 28 10.38 6.33 11.27
N LEU A 29 10.05 5.59 10.23
CA LEU A 29 11.03 5.02 9.32
C LEU A 29 11.74 6.09 8.48
N MET A 30 11.04 7.15 8.12
CA MET A 30 11.57 8.23 7.28
C MET A 30 12.82 8.90 7.88
N PRO A 31 12.83 9.40 9.12
CA PRO A 31 14.04 9.97 9.73
C PRO A 31 15.15 8.93 9.93
N ALA A 32 14.82 7.69 10.32
CA ALA A 32 15.81 6.63 10.49
C ALA A 32 16.58 6.31 9.19
N ILE A 33 15.85 6.25 8.07
CA ILE A 33 16.47 6.06 6.74
C ILE A 33 17.28 7.29 6.32
N SER A 34 16.79 8.50 6.62
CA SER A 34 17.48 9.74 6.29
C SER A 34 18.82 9.87 7.03
N GLU A 35 18.83 9.52 8.33
CA GLU A 35 20.03 9.49 9.14
C GLU A 35 21.04 8.45 8.65
N ALA A 36 20.62 7.22 8.40
CA ALA A 36 21.45 6.17 7.84
C ALA A 36 22.03 6.57 6.47
N TYR A 37 21.24 7.30 5.67
CA TYR A 37 21.67 7.81 4.38
C TYR A 37 22.74 8.91 4.52
N ALA A 38 22.58 9.82 5.48
CA ALA A 38 23.57 10.86 5.78
C ALA A 38 24.90 10.26 6.26
N ARG A 39 24.86 9.19 7.04
CA ARG A 39 26.03 8.43 7.50
C ARG A 39 26.64 7.54 6.42
N LYS A 40 26.06 7.47 5.21
CA LYS A 40 26.46 6.58 4.09
C LYS A 40 26.46 5.09 4.45
N ASP A 41 25.69 4.70 5.47
CA ASP A 41 25.57 3.30 5.89
C ASP A 41 24.49 2.58 5.05
N PHE A 42 24.90 2.16 3.84
CA PHE A 42 24.00 1.46 2.91
C PHE A 42 23.61 0.06 3.37
N HIS A 43 24.43 -0.54 4.24
CA HIS A 43 24.11 -1.84 4.83
C HIS A 43 22.92 -1.72 5.79
N LEU A 44 22.94 -0.73 6.67
CA LEU A 44 21.84 -0.44 7.60
C LEU A 44 20.56 -0.10 6.84
N ILE A 45 20.63 0.73 5.79
CA ILE A 45 19.47 1.06 4.93
C ILE A 45 18.85 -0.20 4.34
N ARG A 46 19.67 -1.09 3.75
CA ARG A 46 19.18 -2.33 3.12
C ARG A 46 18.54 -3.28 4.15
N LEU A 47 19.16 -3.43 5.31
CA LEU A 47 18.64 -4.22 6.42
C LEU A 47 17.30 -3.68 6.92
N THR A 48 17.21 -2.37 7.14
CA THR A 48 16.01 -1.69 7.60
C THR A 48 14.88 -1.87 6.59
N ILE A 49 15.12 -1.63 5.30
CA ILE A 49 14.12 -1.84 4.24
C ILE A 49 13.64 -3.30 4.23
N LYS A 50 14.55 -4.27 4.26
CA LYS A 50 14.21 -5.70 4.23
C LYS A 50 13.34 -6.09 5.44
N LYS A 51 13.72 -5.68 6.63
CA LYS A 51 12.96 -5.94 7.86
C LYS A 51 11.57 -5.30 7.79
N THR A 52 11.51 -4.03 7.41
CA THR A 52 10.23 -3.30 7.35
C THR A 52 9.28 -3.87 6.30
N VAL A 53 9.78 -4.21 5.12
CA VAL A 53 8.98 -4.89 4.07
C VAL A 53 8.45 -6.22 4.60
N PHE A 54 9.28 -7.01 5.29
CA PHE A 54 8.85 -8.29 5.87
C PHE A 54 7.73 -8.09 6.91
N TYR A 55 7.89 -7.16 7.84
CA TYR A 55 6.85 -6.87 8.85
C TYR A 55 5.57 -6.33 8.23
N CYS A 56 5.66 -5.46 7.24
CA CYS A 56 4.48 -4.95 6.53
C CYS A 56 3.74 -6.05 5.77
N LEU A 57 4.45 -6.96 5.12
CA LEU A 57 3.84 -8.11 4.46
C LEU A 57 3.18 -9.05 5.48
N LEU A 58 3.87 -9.37 6.58
CA LEU A 58 3.33 -10.21 7.64
C LEU A 58 2.04 -9.61 8.20
N LEU A 59 2.05 -8.31 8.53
CA LEU A 59 0.88 -7.59 9.03
C LEU A 59 -0.22 -7.52 7.97
N GLY A 60 0.13 -7.25 6.70
CA GLY A 60 -0.81 -7.20 5.59
C GLY A 60 -1.52 -8.54 5.37
N PHE A 61 -0.77 -9.65 5.32
CA PHE A 61 -1.34 -10.99 5.18
C PHE A 61 -2.15 -11.41 6.41
N SER A 62 -1.71 -11.05 7.62
CA SER A 62 -2.46 -11.31 8.85
C SER A 62 -3.81 -10.59 8.83
N CYS A 63 -3.84 -9.31 8.44
CA CYS A 63 -5.09 -8.54 8.27
C CYS A 63 -5.97 -9.12 7.17
N THR A 64 -5.40 -9.50 6.03
CA THR A 64 -6.14 -10.15 4.94
C THR A 64 -6.81 -11.42 5.43
N PHE A 65 -6.06 -12.30 6.11
CA PHE A 65 -6.60 -13.53 6.66
C PHE A 65 -7.69 -13.27 7.71
N GLY A 66 -7.46 -12.30 8.60
CA GLY A 66 -8.46 -11.86 9.58
C GLY A 66 -9.76 -11.40 8.92
N PHE A 67 -9.67 -10.53 7.91
CA PHE A 67 -10.86 -10.05 7.19
C PHE A 67 -11.52 -11.13 6.32
N LEU A 68 -10.79 -12.09 5.78
CA LEU A 68 -11.38 -13.21 5.07
C LEU A 68 -12.21 -14.12 6.00
N LEU A 69 -11.75 -14.33 7.23
CA LEU A 69 -12.48 -15.12 8.22
C LEU A 69 -13.68 -14.36 8.80
N THR A 70 -13.50 -13.10 9.13
CA THR A 70 -14.48 -12.31 9.90
C THR A 70 -15.33 -11.37 9.04
N GLY A 71 -14.96 -11.11 7.78
CA GLY A 71 -15.59 -10.08 6.94
C GLY A 71 -17.09 -10.27 6.71
N LYS A 72 -17.56 -11.51 6.52
CA LYS A 72 -19.00 -11.80 6.43
C LYS A 72 -19.70 -11.56 7.75
N TRP A 73 -19.10 -11.99 8.85
CA TRP A 73 -19.64 -11.83 10.18
C TRP A 73 -19.72 -10.34 10.58
N ILE A 74 -18.67 -9.57 10.30
CA ILE A 74 -18.64 -8.12 10.49
C ILE A 74 -19.75 -7.44 9.67
N GLY A 75 -19.90 -7.83 8.39
CA GLY A 75 -20.95 -7.28 7.53
C GLY A 75 -22.37 -7.53 8.06
N GLN A 76 -22.61 -8.73 8.59
CA GLN A 76 -23.93 -9.11 9.10
C GLN A 76 -24.20 -8.57 10.51
N PHE A 77 -23.26 -8.70 11.43
CA PHE A 77 -23.47 -8.34 12.84
C PHE A 77 -23.24 -6.85 13.14
N ILE A 78 -22.21 -6.24 12.57
CA ILE A 78 -21.89 -4.83 12.86
C ILE A 78 -22.65 -3.91 11.94
N PHE A 79 -22.65 -4.19 10.63
CA PHE A 79 -23.27 -3.31 9.63
C PHE A 79 -24.68 -3.73 9.21
N GLN A 80 -25.15 -4.90 9.65
CA GLN A 80 -26.48 -5.47 9.26
C GLN A 80 -26.70 -5.43 7.74
N ASN A 81 -25.61 -5.59 6.98
CA ASN A 81 -25.62 -5.48 5.53
C ASN A 81 -24.68 -6.50 4.88
N THR A 82 -25.23 -7.42 4.11
CA THR A 82 -24.48 -8.48 3.42
C THR A 82 -23.55 -7.95 2.33
N LEU A 83 -23.91 -6.81 1.70
CA LEU A 83 -23.06 -6.17 0.70
C LEU A 83 -21.79 -5.59 1.32
N ALA A 84 -21.87 -5.03 2.54
CA ALA A 84 -20.70 -4.55 3.26
C ALA A 84 -19.70 -5.68 3.52
N GLY A 85 -20.17 -6.86 3.94
CA GLY A 85 -19.34 -8.04 4.13
C GLY A 85 -18.65 -8.48 2.84
N SER A 86 -19.37 -8.49 1.72
CA SER A 86 -18.79 -8.83 0.42
C SER A 86 -17.71 -7.84 -0.03
N PHE A 87 -17.90 -6.55 0.23
CA PHE A 87 -16.89 -5.54 -0.06
C PHE A 87 -15.65 -5.69 0.82
N ILE A 88 -15.80 -5.97 2.12
CA ILE A 88 -14.68 -6.23 3.02
C ILE A 88 -13.85 -7.40 2.51
N LEU A 89 -14.48 -8.49 2.06
CA LEU A 89 -13.78 -9.65 1.50
C LEU A 89 -12.96 -9.31 0.25
N ILE A 90 -13.53 -8.55 -0.67
CA ILE A 90 -12.82 -8.15 -1.90
C ILE A 90 -11.67 -7.17 -1.56
N LEU A 91 -11.93 -6.19 -0.69
CA LEU A 91 -10.93 -5.20 -0.31
C LEU A 91 -9.81 -5.80 0.56
N SER A 92 -10.05 -6.90 1.26
CA SER A 92 -9.02 -7.54 2.09
C SER A 92 -7.76 -7.89 1.28
N TRP A 93 -7.92 -8.21 0.00
CA TRP A 93 -6.79 -8.46 -0.91
C TRP A 93 -5.94 -7.23 -1.20
N ILE A 94 -6.47 -6.03 -0.97
CA ILE A 94 -5.73 -4.77 -1.16
C ILE A 94 -4.79 -4.49 0.01
N CYS A 95 -5.09 -4.99 1.21
CA CYS A 95 -4.34 -4.70 2.44
C CYS A 95 -2.81 -4.86 2.32
N PRO A 96 -2.26 -6.00 1.87
CA PRO A 96 -0.82 -6.18 1.83
C PRO A 96 -0.15 -5.22 0.86
N PHE A 97 -0.79 -4.89 -0.26
CA PHE A 97 -0.25 -3.96 -1.25
C PHE A 97 -0.33 -2.51 -0.77
N LEU A 98 -1.44 -2.13 -0.14
CA LEU A 98 -1.64 -0.80 0.43
C LEU A 98 -0.62 -0.50 1.54
N TYR A 99 -0.38 -1.46 2.44
CA TYR A 99 0.57 -1.29 3.53
C TYR A 99 2.01 -1.24 3.00
N LEU A 100 2.31 -2.07 1.99
CA LEU A 100 3.62 -2.08 1.37
C LEU A 100 3.88 -0.79 0.57
N SER A 101 2.91 -0.29 -0.20
CA SER A 101 3.05 0.95 -0.98
C SER A 101 3.31 2.15 -0.09
N THR A 102 2.59 2.27 1.03
CA THR A 102 2.76 3.35 2.01
C THR A 102 4.18 3.34 2.60
N THR A 103 4.64 2.17 3.01
CA THR A 103 5.97 2.01 3.60
C THR A 103 7.09 2.26 2.60
N LEU A 104 7.01 1.72 1.40
CA LEU A 104 8.02 1.93 0.35
C LEU A 104 8.09 3.40 -0.08
N THR A 105 6.96 4.09 -0.12
CA THR A 105 6.90 5.53 -0.38
C THR A 105 7.62 6.32 0.71
N SER A 106 7.41 5.99 1.99
CA SER A 106 8.10 6.61 3.13
C SER A 106 9.62 6.38 3.08
N VAL A 107 10.06 5.19 2.67
CA VAL A 107 11.49 4.91 2.43
C VAL A 107 12.05 5.81 1.32
N LEU A 108 11.32 6.01 0.22
CA LEU A 108 11.74 6.91 -0.86
C LEU A 108 11.87 8.35 -0.39
N HIS A 109 10.97 8.80 0.47
CA HIS A 109 11.07 10.12 1.12
C HIS A 109 12.31 10.21 2.02
N GLY A 110 12.57 9.21 2.86
CA GLY A 110 13.75 9.14 3.72
C GLY A 110 15.08 9.10 2.94
N LEU A 111 15.09 8.55 1.74
CA LEU A 111 16.24 8.57 0.83
C LEU A 111 16.44 9.91 0.08
N GLY A 112 15.64 10.93 0.40
CA GLY A 112 15.72 12.24 -0.25
C GLY A 112 15.27 12.24 -1.70
N LYS A 113 14.33 11.33 -2.06
CA LYS A 113 13.79 11.23 -3.43
C LYS A 113 12.27 11.41 -3.48
N PRO A 114 11.73 12.51 -2.92
CA PRO A 114 10.29 12.75 -2.89
C PRO A 114 9.69 12.89 -4.30
N GLY A 115 10.45 13.47 -5.25
CA GLY A 115 9.98 13.58 -6.63
C GLY A 115 9.68 12.22 -7.28
N ARG A 116 10.50 11.19 -7.02
CA ARG A 116 10.21 9.83 -7.53
C ARG A 116 8.97 9.24 -6.89
N ALA A 117 8.81 9.40 -5.58
CA ALA A 117 7.62 8.96 -4.87
C ALA A 117 6.36 9.65 -5.43
N PHE A 118 6.45 10.95 -5.72
CA PHE A 118 5.36 11.70 -6.34
C PHE A 118 4.96 11.13 -7.70
N TYR A 119 5.92 10.94 -8.63
CA TYR A 119 5.60 10.37 -9.95
C TYR A 119 5.01 8.97 -9.88
N ILE A 120 5.48 8.14 -8.96
CA ILE A 120 4.94 6.79 -8.74
C ILE A 120 3.50 6.87 -8.25
N ASN A 121 3.21 7.70 -7.26
CA ASN A 121 1.86 7.88 -6.74
C ASN A 121 0.92 8.47 -7.81
N MET A 122 1.38 9.44 -8.60
CA MET A 122 0.61 10.02 -9.70
C MET A 122 0.28 8.96 -10.76
N SER A 123 1.21 8.06 -11.09
CA SER A 123 0.94 6.97 -12.05
C SER A 123 -0.14 6.02 -11.54
N GLY A 124 -0.14 5.69 -10.24
CA GLY A 124 -1.19 4.88 -9.59
C GLY A 124 -2.55 5.58 -9.59
N CYS A 125 -2.58 6.87 -9.28
CA CYS A 125 -3.81 7.68 -9.35
C CYS A 125 -4.35 7.77 -10.79
N THR A 126 -3.49 7.99 -11.77
CA THR A 126 -3.88 8.05 -13.18
C THR A 126 -4.49 6.72 -13.65
N LEU A 127 -3.87 5.60 -13.28
CA LEU A 127 -4.41 4.28 -13.59
C LEU A 127 -5.79 4.07 -12.94
N ARG A 128 -5.95 4.48 -11.69
CA ARG A 128 -7.23 4.40 -10.96
C ARG A 128 -8.32 5.22 -11.65
N ILE A 129 -8.01 6.46 -12.04
CA ILE A 129 -8.94 7.34 -12.77
C ILE A 129 -9.32 6.73 -14.12
N PHE A 130 -8.34 6.15 -14.84
CA PHE A 130 -8.60 5.47 -16.11
C PHE A 130 -9.59 4.30 -15.95
N PHE A 131 -9.40 3.46 -14.93
CA PHE A 131 -10.35 2.36 -14.64
C PHE A 131 -11.74 2.89 -14.28
N ILE A 132 -11.82 3.98 -13.52
CA ILE A 132 -13.08 4.61 -13.17
C ILE A 132 -13.81 5.09 -14.42
N TYR A 133 -13.13 5.85 -15.29
CA TYR A 133 -13.74 6.43 -16.47
C TYR A 133 -14.13 5.39 -17.52
N ALA A 134 -13.24 4.41 -17.77
CA ALA A 134 -13.43 3.44 -18.85
C ALA A 134 -14.38 2.29 -18.49
N LEU A 135 -14.38 1.82 -17.22
CA LEU A 135 -15.03 0.55 -16.87
C LEU A 135 -16.24 0.69 -15.94
N ILE A 136 -16.40 1.77 -15.18
CA ILE A 136 -17.59 1.95 -14.32
C ILE A 136 -18.90 1.94 -15.11
N PRO A 137 -19.01 2.58 -16.29
CA PRO A 137 -20.26 2.58 -17.04
C PRO A 137 -20.75 1.19 -17.44
N THR A 138 -19.83 0.23 -17.63
CA THR A 138 -20.17 -1.13 -18.10
C THR A 138 -20.34 -2.15 -16.99
N TYR A 139 -19.57 -2.08 -15.91
CA TYR A 139 -19.50 -3.13 -14.88
C TYR A 139 -19.79 -2.64 -13.45
N GLY A 140 -20.09 -1.36 -13.26
CA GLY A 140 -20.48 -0.77 -11.99
C GLY A 140 -19.36 -0.74 -10.94
N ILE A 141 -19.74 -0.77 -9.64
CA ILE A 141 -18.84 -0.55 -8.51
C ILE A 141 -17.72 -1.59 -8.37
N ARG A 142 -17.89 -2.80 -8.92
CA ARG A 142 -16.84 -3.83 -8.88
C ARG A 142 -15.58 -3.39 -9.63
N CYS A 143 -15.73 -2.66 -10.71
CA CYS A 143 -14.57 -2.12 -11.46
C CYS A 143 -13.81 -1.05 -10.70
N TYR A 144 -14.48 -0.28 -9.86
CA TYR A 144 -13.82 0.64 -8.95
C TYR A 144 -12.87 -0.11 -8.00
N LEU A 145 -13.31 -1.25 -7.44
CA LEU A 145 -12.50 -2.10 -6.56
C LEU A 145 -11.27 -2.66 -7.28
N TYR A 146 -11.45 -3.15 -8.51
CA TYR A 146 -10.33 -3.64 -9.33
C TYR A 146 -9.38 -2.52 -9.73
N GLY A 147 -9.89 -1.34 -10.07
CA GLY A 147 -9.07 -0.16 -10.35
C GLY A 147 -8.24 0.28 -9.14
N MET A 148 -8.82 0.21 -7.95
CA MET A 148 -8.11 0.49 -6.70
C MET A 148 -7.00 -0.53 -6.44
N LEU A 149 -7.28 -1.82 -6.62
CA LEU A 149 -6.29 -2.89 -6.48
C LEU A 149 -5.17 -2.75 -7.52
N ALA A 150 -5.51 -2.50 -8.78
CA ALA A 150 -4.52 -2.30 -9.84
C ALA A 150 -3.63 -1.08 -9.58
N GLY A 151 -4.21 0.02 -9.08
CA GLY A 151 -3.45 1.22 -8.70
C GLY A 151 -2.45 0.96 -7.57
N GLU A 152 -2.87 0.23 -6.52
CA GLU A 152 -1.98 -0.14 -5.41
C GLU A 152 -0.89 -1.14 -5.84
N LEU A 153 -1.22 -2.11 -6.70
CA LEU A 153 -0.24 -3.02 -7.27
C LEU A 153 0.83 -2.26 -8.09
N LEU A 154 0.40 -1.32 -8.93
CA LEU A 154 1.31 -0.53 -9.76
C LEU A 154 2.24 0.33 -8.88
N THR A 155 1.70 1.05 -7.90
CA THR A 155 2.50 1.89 -6.98
C THR A 155 3.48 1.06 -6.18
N THR A 156 3.07 -0.09 -5.65
CA THR A 156 3.94 -1.01 -4.92
C THR A 156 5.07 -1.53 -5.81
N PHE A 157 4.74 -1.98 -7.01
CA PHE A 157 5.73 -2.51 -7.96
C PHE A 157 6.74 -1.46 -8.39
N LEU A 158 6.28 -0.26 -8.76
CA LEU A 158 7.15 0.84 -9.16
C LEU A 158 8.04 1.32 -8.00
N SER A 159 7.50 1.42 -6.79
CA SER A 159 8.26 1.78 -5.58
C SER A 159 9.34 0.76 -5.28
N PHE A 160 9.01 -0.52 -5.38
CA PHE A 160 9.96 -1.62 -5.19
C PHE A 160 11.07 -1.59 -6.24
N LEU A 161 10.74 -1.41 -7.52
CA LEU A 161 11.73 -1.25 -8.60
C LEU A 161 12.63 -0.03 -8.38
N ALA A 162 12.06 1.10 -7.94
CA ALA A 162 12.82 2.31 -7.66
C ALA A 162 13.86 2.08 -6.53
N LEU A 163 13.48 1.34 -5.49
CA LEU A 163 14.37 0.98 -4.38
C LEU A 163 15.44 -0.05 -4.79
N LEU A 164 15.06 -1.06 -5.59
CA LEU A 164 16.05 -2.02 -6.11
C LEU A 164 17.11 -1.35 -6.99
N ARG A 165 16.68 -0.44 -7.89
CA ARG A 165 17.63 0.34 -8.72
C ARG A 165 18.53 1.22 -7.87
N PHE A 166 18.02 1.76 -6.79
CA PHE A 166 18.82 2.54 -5.86
C PHE A 166 19.84 1.67 -5.11
N ALA A 167 19.42 0.52 -4.58
CA ALA A 167 20.28 -0.42 -3.88
C ALA A 167 21.38 -0.98 -4.79
N ARG A 168 21.07 -1.26 -6.06
CA ARG A 168 22.03 -1.77 -7.04
C ARG A 168 23.06 -0.72 -7.47
N LYS A 169 22.65 0.55 -7.62
CA LYS A 169 23.56 1.64 -8.06
C LYS A 169 24.55 2.06 -6.98
N LYS A 170 24.30 1.78 -5.71
CA LYS A 170 25.16 2.14 -4.57
C LYS A 170 25.76 0.91 -3.84
N SER A 171 25.83 -0.25 -4.49
CA SER A 171 26.63 -1.36 -4.01
C SER A 171 28.10 -0.98 -4.04
N PRO A 172 28.92 -1.33 -3.00
CA PRO A 172 30.31 -0.90 -2.88
C PRO A 172 31.23 -1.37 -3.99
N GLU A 173 30.77 -2.20 -4.91
CA GLU A 173 31.51 -2.72 -6.04
C GLU A 173 31.86 -1.67 -7.11
N ASN A 174 31.19 -0.48 -7.12
CA ASN A 174 31.48 0.60 -8.06
C ASN A 174 32.29 1.78 -7.47
N SER A 175 32.90 1.62 -6.29
CA SER A 175 33.77 2.63 -5.68
C SER A 175 35.28 2.33 -5.84
N LEU A 176 35.61 1.36 -6.67
CA LEU A 176 36.99 0.96 -6.99
C LEU A 176 37.35 1.12 -8.49
N LEU A 177 36.73 2.11 -9.15
CA LEU A 177 37.17 2.59 -10.47
C LEU A 177 37.33 4.10 -10.43
#